data_dab27814dee429625b053757e453f7bf
#
_entry.id   dab27814dee429625b053757e453f7bf
#
_cell.length_a   1.000
_cell.length_b   1.000
_cell.length_c   1.000
_cell.angle_alpha   90.00
_cell.angle_beta   90.00
_cell.angle_gamma   90.00
#
_symmetry.space_group_name_H-M   'P 1'
#
loop_
_entity.id
_entity.type
_entity.pdbx_description
1 polymer ?
#
loop_
_entity_poly.entity_id
_entity_poly.type
_entity_poly.pdbx_seq_one_letter_code
_entity_poly.pdbx_strand_id
1 'polypeptide(L)'
;MTIYGYARVSTDGQTLTAQDAALRSAGCAKVFSEKASGAKTDRAELRKALARLSKGDVLMVTRLDRLARSTRDLLNTLDDITKRGAGFKSLADTWADTTTPHGRLMLTILGGLAEFERELIRARTGEGRIRAKAAGVHMGRPPALNRDQQREALARREAGDGLVAIARTFGVSHTTIARLR
;
A
#
# COMPACT_ATOMS: atom_id res chain seq x y z
N MET A 1 -3.25 24.79 -19.06
CA MET A 1 -3.80 23.42 -18.96
C MET A 1 -2.94 22.52 -19.82
N THR A 2 -2.17 21.65 -19.18
CA THR A 2 -1.31 20.67 -19.86
C THR A 2 -1.83 19.27 -19.53
N ILE A 3 -1.83 18.36 -20.51
CA ILE A 3 -2.25 16.98 -20.31
C ILE A 3 -0.99 16.11 -20.23
N TYR A 4 -0.82 15.39 -19.13
CA TYR A 4 0.26 14.43 -18.90
C TYR A 4 -0.29 13.02 -18.93
N GLY A 5 0.38 12.13 -19.65
CA GLY A 5 0.05 10.71 -19.70
C GLY A 5 0.82 9.90 -18.69
N TYR A 6 0.20 8.84 -18.13
CA TYR A 6 0.89 7.83 -17.38
C TYR A 6 0.55 6.45 -17.92
N ALA A 7 1.58 5.67 -18.23
CA ALA A 7 1.49 4.30 -18.75
C ALA A 7 2.24 3.32 -17.84
N ARG A 8 1.64 2.16 -17.58
CA ARG A 8 2.26 1.11 -16.77
C ARG A 8 2.00 -0.27 -17.34
N VAL A 9 3.03 -1.11 -17.36
CA VAL A 9 2.90 -2.54 -17.66
C VAL A 9 3.51 -3.39 -16.54
N SER A 10 2.91 -4.55 -16.29
CA SER A 10 3.59 -5.65 -15.61
C SER A 10 4.51 -6.35 -16.61
N THR A 11 5.46 -7.16 -16.15
CA THR A 11 6.49 -7.83 -16.95
C THR A 11 5.99 -8.72 -18.09
N ASP A 12 4.70 -9.02 -18.16
CA ASP A 12 4.12 -9.91 -19.14
C ASP A 12 3.34 -9.16 -20.25
N GLY A 13 3.94 -9.08 -21.42
CA GLY A 13 3.29 -9.10 -22.73
C GLY A 13 2.52 -7.88 -23.22
N GLN A 14 2.20 -6.88 -22.43
CA GLN A 14 1.53 -5.68 -22.92
C GLN A 14 2.55 -4.59 -23.25
N THR A 15 2.54 -4.13 -24.48
CA THR A 15 3.49 -3.13 -24.94
C THR A 15 3.17 -1.74 -24.38
N LEU A 16 4.11 -1.13 -23.65
CA LEU A 16 4.08 0.30 -23.31
C LEU A 16 3.81 1.16 -24.53
N THR A 17 4.27 0.74 -25.70
CA THR A 17 4.14 1.42 -26.98
C THR A 17 2.67 1.71 -27.34
N ALA A 18 1.77 0.73 -27.15
CA ALA A 18 0.35 0.95 -27.45
C ALA A 18 -0.30 1.96 -26.50
N GLN A 19 0.04 1.93 -25.21
CA GLN A 19 -0.47 2.91 -24.24
C GLN A 19 0.10 4.31 -24.52
N ASP A 20 1.41 4.41 -24.81
CA ASP A 20 2.06 5.68 -25.16
C ASP A 20 1.43 6.30 -26.41
N ALA A 21 1.23 5.50 -27.48
CA ALA A 21 0.58 5.96 -28.68
C ALA A 21 -0.86 6.47 -28.44
N ALA A 22 -1.66 5.72 -27.66
CA ALA A 22 -3.02 6.11 -27.32
C ALA A 22 -3.06 7.41 -26.51
N LEU A 23 -2.17 7.58 -25.53
CA LEU A 23 -2.08 8.79 -24.71
C LEU A 23 -1.62 10.00 -25.52
N ARG A 24 -0.64 9.82 -26.43
CA ARG A 24 -0.20 10.90 -27.33
C ARG A 24 -1.30 11.31 -28.30
N SER A 25 -2.01 10.34 -28.90
CA SER A 25 -3.15 10.63 -29.77
C SER A 25 -4.29 11.35 -29.04
N ALA A 26 -4.43 11.12 -27.73
CA ALA A 26 -5.37 11.84 -26.88
C ALA A 26 -4.89 13.23 -26.43
N GLY A 27 -3.73 13.70 -26.93
CA GLY A 27 -3.22 15.05 -26.69
C GLY A 27 -2.29 15.20 -25.48
N CYS A 28 -1.72 14.10 -24.94
CA CYS A 28 -0.74 14.20 -23.87
C CYS A 28 0.56 14.84 -24.38
N ALA A 29 0.96 15.95 -23.74
CA ALA A 29 2.22 16.63 -24.05
C ALA A 29 3.45 15.81 -23.67
N LYS A 30 3.33 15.01 -22.60
CA LYS A 30 4.38 14.09 -22.15
C LYS A 30 3.74 12.85 -21.51
N VAL A 31 4.32 11.68 -21.78
CA VAL A 31 3.92 10.41 -21.16
C VAL A 31 5.03 9.90 -20.26
N PHE A 32 4.68 9.57 -19.02
CA PHE A 32 5.53 8.92 -18.04
C PHE A 32 5.23 7.42 -18.07
N SER A 33 6.24 6.62 -18.41
CA SER A 33 6.05 5.20 -18.65
C SER A 33 6.94 4.38 -17.73
N GLU A 34 6.38 3.37 -17.05
CA GLU A 34 7.16 2.49 -16.19
C GLU A 34 6.80 1.02 -16.35
N LYS A 35 7.82 0.17 -16.18
CA LYS A 35 7.66 -1.28 -16.02
C LYS A 35 7.71 -1.59 -14.53
N ALA A 36 6.56 -1.88 -13.93
CA ALA A 36 6.47 -2.20 -12.51
C ALA A 36 5.83 -3.56 -12.31
N SER A 37 6.62 -4.57 -11.91
CA SER A 37 6.09 -5.85 -11.45
C SER A 37 5.32 -5.69 -10.14
N GLY A 38 4.32 -6.55 -9.89
CA GLY A 38 3.43 -6.47 -8.73
C GLY A 38 4.14 -6.42 -7.35
N ALA A 39 5.40 -6.89 -7.27
CA ALA A 39 6.17 -6.94 -6.04
C ALA A 39 6.99 -5.67 -5.74
N LYS A 40 7.37 -4.87 -6.76
CA LYS A 40 8.12 -3.62 -6.53
C LYS A 40 7.13 -2.46 -6.37
N THR A 41 7.11 -1.89 -5.18
CA THR A 41 6.24 -0.76 -4.78
C THR A 41 6.72 0.59 -5.29
N ASP A 42 7.91 0.68 -5.85
CA ASP A 42 8.49 1.94 -6.30
C ASP A 42 7.92 2.34 -7.68
N ARG A 43 7.12 3.41 -7.69
CA ARG A 43 6.47 3.99 -8.88
C ARG A 43 7.10 5.35 -9.17
N ALA A 44 8.37 5.32 -9.53
CA ALA A 44 9.18 6.52 -9.74
C ALA A 44 8.60 7.42 -10.83
N GLU A 45 8.10 6.85 -11.93
CA GLU A 45 7.53 7.62 -13.03
C GLU A 45 6.16 8.22 -12.66
N LEU A 46 5.33 7.51 -11.88
CA LEU A 46 4.10 8.10 -11.35
C LEU A 46 4.42 9.29 -10.43
N ARG A 47 5.39 9.14 -9.52
CA ARG A 47 5.80 10.25 -8.65
C ARG A 47 6.30 11.46 -9.45
N LYS A 48 7.06 11.23 -10.52
CA LYS A 48 7.49 12.31 -11.43
C LYS A 48 6.31 12.95 -12.13
N ALA A 49 5.34 12.16 -12.60
CA ALA A 49 4.12 12.68 -13.21
C ALA A 49 3.34 13.57 -12.23
N LEU A 50 3.09 13.06 -11.01
CA LEU A 50 2.38 13.81 -9.96
C LEU A 50 3.14 15.08 -9.57
N ALA A 51 4.47 15.02 -9.42
CA ALA A 51 5.28 16.20 -9.09
C ALA A 51 5.25 17.29 -10.18
N ARG A 52 4.95 16.91 -11.41
CA ARG A 52 4.86 17.85 -12.54
C ARG A 52 3.52 18.57 -12.63
N LEU A 53 2.48 18.01 -12.03
CA LEU A 53 1.13 18.58 -12.10
C LEU A 53 1.04 19.91 -11.38
N SER A 54 0.42 20.87 -12.05
CA SER A 54 0.04 22.18 -11.53
C SER A 54 -1.48 22.37 -11.64
N LYS A 55 -2.01 23.42 -11.01
CA LYS A 55 -3.43 23.74 -11.05
C LYS A 55 -3.94 23.87 -12.50
N GLY A 56 -4.99 23.13 -12.80
CA GLY A 56 -5.61 23.09 -14.13
C GLY A 56 -5.00 22.09 -15.11
N ASP A 57 -3.91 21.40 -14.75
CA ASP A 57 -3.36 20.29 -15.54
C ASP A 57 -4.20 19.02 -15.39
N VAL A 58 -4.02 18.05 -16.28
CA VAL A 58 -4.76 16.77 -16.26
C VAL A 58 -3.78 15.61 -16.33
N LEU A 59 -3.90 14.65 -15.41
CA LEU A 59 -3.25 13.35 -15.54
C LEU A 59 -4.18 12.40 -16.29
N MET A 60 -3.69 11.79 -17.36
CA MET A 60 -4.44 10.87 -18.19
C MET A 60 -3.84 9.47 -18.20
N VAL A 61 -4.69 8.46 -18.11
CA VAL A 61 -4.30 7.05 -18.25
C VAL A 61 -5.16 6.36 -19.30
N THR A 62 -4.71 5.24 -19.83
CA THR A 62 -5.53 4.44 -20.74
C THR A 62 -6.66 3.73 -20.03
N ARG A 63 -6.42 3.23 -18.78
CA ARG A 63 -7.39 2.54 -17.93
C ARG A 63 -7.04 2.74 -16.46
N LEU A 64 -8.02 2.64 -15.56
CA LEU A 64 -7.83 2.80 -14.11
C LEU A 64 -6.84 1.78 -13.52
N ASP A 65 -6.84 0.53 -14.01
CA ASP A 65 -5.90 -0.50 -13.55
C ASP A 65 -4.43 -0.22 -13.91
N ARG A 66 -4.18 0.74 -14.78
CA ARG A 66 -2.83 1.27 -15.06
C ARG A 66 -2.40 2.29 -14.01
N LEU A 67 -3.33 3.08 -13.49
CA LEU A 67 -3.04 4.06 -12.44
C LEU A 67 -2.79 3.40 -11.08
N ALA A 68 -3.63 2.44 -10.70
CA ALA A 68 -3.66 1.92 -9.34
C ALA A 68 -3.66 0.38 -9.29
N ARG A 69 -3.26 -0.17 -8.14
CA ARG A 69 -3.23 -1.62 -7.85
C ARG A 69 -4.38 -2.05 -6.95
N SER A 70 -5.01 -1.11 -6.31
CA SER A 70 -6.14 -1.32 -5.40
C SER A 70 -7.00 -0.07 -5.37
N THR A 71 -8.23 -0.20 -4.91
CA THR A 71 -9.15 0.94 -4.71
C THR A 71 -8.52 1.99 -3.81
N ARG A 72 -7.84 1.59 -2.73
CA ARG A 72 -7.13 2.52 -1.84
C ARG A 72 -6.03 3.30 -2.55
N ASP A 73 -5.20 2.62 -3.35
CA ASP A 73 -4.12 3.25 -4.11
C ASP A 73 -4.70 4.24 -5.14
N LEU A 74 -5.82 3.87 -5.78
CA LEU A 74 -6.56 4.76 -6.68
C LEU A 74 -7.00 6.03 -5.96
N LEU A 75 -7.71 5.90 -4.85
CA LEU A 75 -8.26 7.03 -4.11
C LEU A 75 -7.16 7.95 -3.55
N ASN A 76 -6.08 7.39 -3.01
CA ASN A 76 -4.95 8.19 -2.56
C ASN A 76 -4.31 8.98 -3.72
N THR A 77 -4.14 8.32 -4.87
CA THR A 77 -3.56 8.99 -6.07
C THR A 77 -4.48 10.11 -6.58
N LEU A 78 -5.80 9.88 -6.59
CA LEU A 78 -6.78 10.89 -7.00
C LEU A 78 -6.84 12.07 -6.01
N ASP A 79 -6.72 11.81 -4.72
CA ASP A 79 -6.64 12.84 -3.68
C ASP A 79 -5.38 13.72 -3.87
N ASP A 80 -4.22 13.09 -4.14
CA ASP A 80 -2.98 13.81 -4.44
C ASP A 80 -3.08 14.70 -5.69
N ILE A 81 -3.76 14.23 -6.75
CA ILE A 81 -4.04 15.01 -7.96
C ILE A 81 -4.94 16.19 -7.62
N THR A 82 -6.01 15.96 -6.88
CA THR A 82 -6.99 16.99 -6.49
C THR A 82 -6.36 18.07 -5.60
N LYS A 83 -5.52 17.69 -4.63
CA LYS A 83 -4.78 18.63 -3.76
C LYS A 83 -3.86 19.55 -4.54
N ARG A 84 -3.38 19.11 -5.70
CA ARG A 84 -2.59 19.95 -6.63
C ARG A 84 -3.47 20.86 -7.52
N GLY A 85 -4.79 20.75 -7.40
CA GLY A 85 -5.74 21.45 -8.26
C GLY A 85 -5.76 20.94 -9.70
N ALA A 86 -5.26 19.72 -9.93
CA ALA A 86 -5.22 19.06 -11.22
C ALA A 86 -6.42 18.13 -11.41
N GLY A 87 -6.73 17.80 -12.66
CA GLY A 87 -7.74 16.82 -13.04
C GLY A 87 -7.14 15.45 -13.34
N PHE A 88 -8.01 14.45 -13.37
CA PHE A 88 -7.70 13.08 -13.79
C PHE A 88 -8.68 12.61 -14.85
N LYS A 89 -8.21 11.83 -15.82
CA LYS A 89 -9.05 11.22 -16.86
C LYS A 89 -8.56 9.84 -17.27
N SER A 90 -9.49 8.87 -17.38
CA SER A 90 -9.25 7.58 -18.02
C SER A 90 -9.83 7.56 -19.43
N LEU A 91 -9.11 6.99 -20.40
CA LEU A 91 -9.59 6.91 -21.78
C LEU A 91 -10.68 5.83 -21.94
N ALA A 92 -10.48 4.67 -21.32
CA ALA A 92 -11.42 3.57 -21.44
C ALA A 92 -12.57 3.64 -20.40
N ASP A 93 -12.30 4.23 -19.23
CA ASP A 93 -13.28 4.35 -18.16
C ASP A 93 -13.89 5.76 -18.18
N THR A 94 -14.82 6.01 -19.10
CA THR A 94 -15.38 7.36 -19.39
C THR A 94 -16.01 8.06 -18.19
N TRP A 95 -16.50 7.29 -17.21
CA TRP A 95 -17.02 7.80 -15.94
C TRP A 95 -15.92 8.33 -15.01
N ALA A 96 -14.67 7.90 -15.21
CA ALA A 96 -13.52 8.28 -14.39
C ALA A 96 -12.82 9.53 -14.99
N ASP A 97 -13.52 10.63 -14.96
CA ASP A 97 -13.07 11.94 -15.45
C ASP A 97 -13.41 13.03 -14.41
N THR A 98 -12.43 13.42 -13.59
CA THR A 98 -12.62 14.45 -12.55
C THR A 98 -12.77 15.86 -13.11
N THR A 99 -12.54 16.06 -14.41
CA THR A 99 -12.77 17.36 -15.05
C THR A 99 -14.25 17.64 -15.22
N THR A 100 -15.09 16.60 -15.17
CA THR A 100 -16.55 16.71 -15.24
C THR A 100 -17.21 16.64 -13.85
N PRO A 101 -18.36 17.30 -13.61
CA PRO A 101 -19.11 17.17 -12.37
C PRO A 101 -19.56 15.74 -12.08
N HIS A 102 -19.99 15.02 -13.11
CA HIS A 102 -20.43 13.61 -12.99
C HIS A 102 -19.28 12.69 -12.57
N GLY A 103 -18.13 12.78 -13.20
CA GLY A 103 -16.97 11.96 -12.85
C GLY A 103 -16.45 12.26 -11.44
N ARG A 104 -16.47 13.53 -11.01
CA ARG A 104 -16.15 13.88 -9.61
C ARG A 104 -17.12 13.22 -8.63
N LEU A 105 -18.43 13.26 -8.90
CA LEU A 105 -19.45 12.62 -8.07
C LEU A 105 -19.19 11.11 -7.98
N MET A 106 -18.97 10.43 -9.11
CA MET A 106 -18.72 8.99 -9.16
C MET A 106 -17.50 8.58 -8.34
N LEU A 107 -16.40 9.31 -8.46
CA LEU A 107 -15.17 9.05 -7.70
C LEU A 107 -15.36 9.33 -6.20
N THR A 108 -16.16 10.32 -5.84
CA THR A 108 -16.51 10.61 -4.43
C THR A 108 -17.33 9.46 -3.83
N ILE A 109 -18.30 8.92 -4.56
CA ILE A 109 -19.12 7.77 -4.11
C ILE A 109 -18.24 6.55 -3.91
N LEU A 110 -17.34 6.24 -4.87
CA LEU A 110 -16.39 5.12 -4.74
C LEU A 110 -15.45 5.31 -3.55
N GLY A 111 -15.01 6.55 -3.30
CA GLY A 111 -14.21 6.89 -2.12
C GLY A 111 -14.91 6.58 -0.82
N GLY A 112 -16.15 7.04 -0.70
CA GLY A 112 -16.99 6.76 0.48
C GLY A 112 -17.25 5.27 0.69
N LEU A 113 -17.52 4.52 -0.38
CA LEU A 113 -17.72 3.07 -0.30
C LEU A 113 -16.44 2.35 0.18
N ALA A 114 -15.29 2.71 -0.34
CA ALA A 114 -14.02 2.11 0.07
C ALA A 114 -13.66 2.43 1.54
N GLU A 115 -14.03 3.61 2.05
CA GLU A 115 -13.88 3.96 3.47
C GLU A 115 -14.84 3.13 4.34
N PHE A 116 -16.10 3.02 3.94
CA PHE A 116 -17.09 2.19 4.62
C PHE A 116 -16.67 0.72 4.70
N GLU A 117 -16.20 0.11 3.60
CA GLU A 117 -15.66 -1.26 3.62
C GLU A 117 -14.49 -1.41 4.60
N ARG A 118 -13.62 -0.41 4.66
CA ARG A 118 -12.48 -0.40 5.58
C ARG A 118 -12.94 -0.38 7.04
N GLU A 119 -13.95 0.42 7.36
CA GLU A 119 -14.54 0.50 8.70
C GLU A 119 -15.19 -0.81 9.12
N LEU A 120 -15.91 -1.47 8.22
CA LEU A 120 -16.49 -2.79 8.46
C LEU A 120 -15.41 -3.84 8.76
N ILE A 121 -14.31 -3.87 7.99
CA ILE A 121 -13.19 -4.78 8.22
C ILE A 121 -12.54 -4.50 9.58
N ARG A 122 -12.34 -3.22 9.94
CA ARG A 122 -11.77 -2.83 11.24
C ARG A 122 -12.67 -3.26 12.40
N ALA A 123 -13.97 -3.04 12.30
CA ALA A 123 -14.94 -3.45 13.30
C ALA A 123 -14.89 -4.97 13.53
N ARG A 124 -15.03 -5.78 12.47
CA ARG A 124 -14.97 -7.24 12.55
C ARG A 124 -13.65 -7.75 13.13
N THR A 125 -12.53 -7.15 12.68
CA THR A 125 -11.19 -7.54 13.16
C THR A 125 -10.99 -7.12 14.62
N GLY A 126 -11.53 -5.96 15.02
CA GLY A 126 -11.49 -5.47 16.41
C GLY A 126 -12.21 -6.42 17.36
N GLU A 127 -13.44 -6.81 17.04
CA GLU A 127 -14.22 -7.78 17.82
C GLU A 127 -13.54 -9.14 17.90
N GLY A 128 -12.96 -9.62 16.78
CA GLY A 128 -12.20 -10.85 16.73
C GLY A 128 -10.98 -10.83 17.67
N ARG A 129 -10.26 -9.71 17.70
CA ARG A 129 -9.11 -9.51 18.60
C ARG A 129 -9.53 -9.49 20.07
N ILE A 130 -10.63 -8.81 20.40
CA ILE A 130 -11.17 -8.77 21.79
C ILE A 130 -11.52 -10.17 22.25
N ARG A 131 -12.24 -10.95 21.43
CA ARG A 131 -12.61 -12.34 21.74
C ARG A 131 -11.39 -13.23 21.90
N ALA A 132 -10.42 -13.15 20.99
CA ALA A 132 -9.20 -13.93 21.05
C ALA A 132 -8.36 -13.59 22.30
N LYS A 133 -8.27 -12.30 22.67
CA LYS A 133 -7.60 -11.84 23.90
C LYS A 133 -8.32 -12.37 25.15
N ALA A 134 -9.65 -12.33 25.19
CA ALA A 134 -10.43 -12.89 26.28
C ALA A 134 -10.28 -14.42 26.41
N ALA A 135 -10.06 -15.13 25.28
CA ALA A 135 -9.76 -16.55 25.24
C ALA A 135 -8.27 -16.87 25.52
N GLY A 136 -7.46 -15.90 25.93
CA GLY A 136 -6.05 -16.10 26.27
C GLY A 136 -5.12 -16.31 25.07
N VAL A 137 -5.57 -16.07 23.85
CA VAL A 137 -4.72 -16.20 22.65
C VAL A 137 -3.67 -15.12 22.64
N HIS A 138 -2.40 -15.53 22.54
CA HIS A 138 -1.29 -14.58 22.42
C HIS A 138 -1.36 -13.82 21.10
N MET A 139 -1.31 -12.48 21.20
CA MET A 139 -1.33 -11.61 20.05
C MET A 139 0.08 -11.10 19.74
N GLY A 140 0.47 -11.17 18.48
CA GLY A 140 1.76 -10.70 18.00
C GLY A 140 2.75 -11.83 17.71
N ARG A 141 4.03 -11.49 17.66
CA ARG A 141 5.10 -12.48 17.42
C ARG A 141 5.17 -13.45 18.59
N PRO A 142 5.13 -14.78 18.35
CA PRO A 142 5.30 -15.77 19.41
C PRO A 142 6.59 -15.51 20.20
N PRO A 143 6.60 -15.82 21.51
CA PRO A 143 7.82 -15.77 22.29
C PRO A 143 8.93 -16.61 21.66
N ALA A 144 10.16 -16.11 21.68
CA ALA A 144 11.31 -16.81 21.14
C ALA A 144 11.65 -18.10 21.89
N LEU A 145 11.24 -18.19 23.14
CA LEU A 145 11.39 -19.37 24.00
C LEU A 145 10.00 -19.89 24.39
N ASN A 146 9.81 -21.21 24.35
CA ASN A 146 8.63 -21.85 24.89
C ASN A 146 8.66 -21.83 26.44
N ARG A 147 7.55 -22.23 27.11
CA ARG A 147 7.42 -22.17 28.58
C ARG A 147 8.47 -22.99 29.31
N ASP A 148 8.85 -24.14 28.77
CA ASP A 148 9.85 -25.05 29.41
C ASP A 148 11.25 -24.44 29.29
N GLN A 149 11.59 -23.92 28.11
CA GLN A 149 12.84 -23.20 27.89
C GLN A 149 12.97 -21.93 28.74
N GLN A 150 11.86 -21.21 28.96
CA GLN A 150 11.85 -20.04 29.84
C GLN A 150 12.12 -20.45 31.30
N ARG A 151 11.49 -21.56 31.80
CA ARG A 151 11.73 -22.09 33.15
C ARG A 151 13.19 -22.52 33.31
N GLU A 152 13.72 -23.26 32.35
CA GLU A 152 15.11 -23.72 32.38
C GLU A 152 16.10 -22.54 32.36
N ALA A 153 15.86 -21.55 31.51
CA ALA A 153 16.69 -20.35 31.43
C ALA A 153 16.66 -19.53 32.73
N LEU A 154 15.51 -19.46 33.41
CA LEU A 154 15.38 -18.81 34.71
C LEU A 154 16.15 -19.60 35.81
N ALA A 155 15.97 -20.94 35.88
CA ALA A 155 16.68 -21.78 36.84
C ALA A 155 18.20 -21.67 36.68
N ARG A 156 18.71 -21.67 35.45
CA ARG A 156 20.15 -21.50 35.18
C ARG A 156 20.65 -20.11 35.58
N ARG A 157 19.84 -19.06 35.38
CA ARG A 157 20.19 -17.71 35.83
C ARG A 157 20.25 -17.61 37.36
N GLU A 158 19.35 -18.27 38.08
CA GLU A 158 19.35 -18.39 39.55
C GLU A 158 20.56 -19.18 40.09
N ALA A 159 20.99 -20.21 39.34
CA ALA A 159 22.19 -20.97 39.62
C ALA A 159 23.50 -20.19 39.36
N GLY A 160 23.43 -18.97 38.81
CA GLY A 160 24.59 -18.11 38.59
C GLY A 160 25.21 -18.19 37.21
N ASP A 161 24.57 -18.88 36.26
CA ASP A 161 25.03 -18.96 34.89
C ASP A 161 24.99 -17.55 34.21
N GLY A 162 26.00 -17.21 33.44
CA GLY A 162 26.07 -15.95 32.75
C GLY A 162 25.01 -15.85 31.62
N LEU A 163 24.35 -14.69 31.51
CA LEU A 163 23.28 -14.43 30.51
C LEU A 163 23.69 -14.77 29.08
N VAL A 164 24.96 -14.56 28.71
CA VAL A 164 25.48 -14.86 27.38
C VAL A 164 25.58 -16.37 27.14
N ALA A 165 25.97 -17.16 28.16
CA ALA A 165 26.05 -18.58 28.07
C ALA A 165 24.66 -19.21 27.90
N ILE A 166 23.69 -18.78 28.73
CA ILE A 166 22.28 -19.20 28.62
C ILE A 166 21.71 -18.84 27.24
N ALA A 167 21.92 -17.60 26.78
CA ALA A 167 21.43 -17.13 25.49
C ALA A 167 21.97 -17.95 24.31
N ARG A 168 23.23 -18.33 24.37
CA ARG A 168 23.88 -19.18 23.34
C ARG A 168 23.25 -20.57 23.29
N THR A 169 22.91 -21.19 24.45
CA THR A 169 22.25 -22.50 24.52
C THR A 169 20.90 -22.52 23.80
N PHE A 170 20.12 -21.43 23.95
CA PHE A 170 18.77 -21.34 23.37
C PHE A 170 18.72 -20.59 22.02
N GLY A 171 19.85 -20.17 21.45
CA GLY A 171 19.89 -19.46 20.17
C GLY A 171 19.17 -18.10 20.18
N VAL A 172 19.14 -17.39 21.32
CA VAL A 172 18.48 -16.11 21.49
C VAL A 172 19.49 -15.01 21.91
N SER A 173 19.05 -13.75 21.92
CA SER A 173 19.89 -12.67 22.45
C SER A 173 19.96 -12.70 23.98
N HIS A 174 21.08 -12.26 24.56
CA HIS A 174 21.22 -12.12 26.01
C HIS A 174 20.16 -11.18 26.63
N THR A 175 19.69 -10.21 25.86
CA THR A 175 18.60 -9.29 26.27
C THR A 175 17.27 -10.06 26.40
N THR A 176 17.04 -11.12 25.60
CA THR A 176 15.87 -11.99 25.73
C THR A 176 15.88 -12.70 27.07
N ILE A 177 17.04 -13.25 27.48
CA ILE A 177 17.21 -13.93 28.78
C ILE A 177 17.06 -12.95 29.93
N ALA A 178 17.66 -11.75 29.83
CA ALA A 178 17.57 -10.73 30.87
C ALA A 178 16.13 -10.25 31.14
N ARG A 179 15.26 -10.29 30.14
CA ARG A 179 13.84 -9.86 30.23
C ARG A 179 12.89 -10.94 30.72
N LEU A 180 13.34 -12.19 30.87
CA LEU A 180 12.50 -13.25 31.46
C LEU A 180 12.15 -12.93 32.91
N ARG A 181 10.87 -13.14 33.25
CA ARG A 181 10.29 -12.90 34.58
C ARG A 181 9.66 -14.19 35.10
#